data_306d8a780f1a060dfc718c05332d38fc
#
_entry.id   306d8a780f1a060dfc718c05332d38fc
#
_cell.length_a   1.000
_cell.length_b   1.000
_cell.length_c   1.000
_cell.angle_alpha   90.00
_cell.angle_beta   90.00
_cell.angle_gamma   90.00
#
_symmetry.space_group_name_H-M   'P 1'
#
loop_
_entity.id
_entity.type
_entity.pdbx_description
1 polymer ?
#
loop_
_entity_poly.entity_id
_entity_poly.type
_entity_poly.pdbx_seq_one_letter_code
_entity_poly.pdbx_strand_id
1 'polypeptide(L)'
;MSREQNQMDLSARESIHGTGTLRKGTFAMPVASFDLTRRRFRPADEWELTAHVSREHWPQCNFITNVTADRLELEGITDSGEGVRLPKVHWVHQTAGRLQAEVSEVQFNIESSERVPNEQFITIRLSPTPLALPAVDGLTRSWTGELSVPPQLRVEQEAGIIPTDLGMAELYEHYLWDELQVEGTKGRLSVAVPSLHIKVAAEARSADPLGVMKRCAVTISDALLLLSFLSRRFVRWTEIQLHSRWYDEERLVDAKLSRWLRSISVAEIRRFHSPLVNPYRLPKDAIGRLTERFRQLPFKDAVNAAITYSVAAREALELETSLATAFTALEALTSGVARYSQKDRSLDDKTFTALSRHLKKEIAQFFAQKELSEEAQESIVRKLPELQRQPIIAQIIAMLSQYGVHWADLWPNETEVSTGLRKAFSRRNAFFHGGKFPAPGQALADAHRLCVLTERALYSILEGRSDWLDIDAYRDTQSLSRMEAEAFHS
;
A
#
# COMPACT_ATOMS: atom_id res chain seq x y z
N MET A 1 -10.66 41.24 0.47
CA MET A 1 -11.48 40.01 0.39
C MET A 1 -10.65 38.86 0.94
N SER A 2 -11.00 38.38 2.13
CA SER A 2 -10.21 37.44 2.91
C SER A 2 -10.19 36.06 2.26
N ARG A 3 -9.03 35.39 2.29
CA ARG A 3 -8.77 34.03 1.79
C ARG A 3 -9.55 32.93 2.55
N GLU A 4 -10.33 33.28 3.58
CA GLU A 4 -11.04 32.35 4.45
C GLU A 4 -12.41 31.89 3.91
N GLN A 5 -12.95 32.50 2.86
CA GLN A 5 -14.30 32.23 2.39
C GLN A 5 -14.46 31.12 1.34
N ASN A 6 -13.37 30.44 0.94
CA ASN A 6 -13.42 29.37 -0.07
C ASN A 6 -13.00 27.99 0.48
N GLN A 7 -13.10 27.74 1.79
CA GLN A 7 -12.99 26.37 2.26
C GLN A 7 -14.29 25.64 1.96
N MET A 8 -14.26 24.79 0.92
CA MET A 8 -15.28 23.76 0.70
C MET A 8 -15.59 23.07 2.04
N ASP A 9 -16.86 22.96 2.38
CA ASP A 9 -17.26 22.18 3.56
C ASP A 9 -17.01 20.69 3.32
N LEU A 10 -15.74 20.30 3.46
CA LEU A 10 -15.30 18.91 3.46
C LEU A 10 -15.71 18.20 4.75
N SER A 11 -16.52 18.86 5.61
CA SER A 11 -16.97 18.34 6.91
C SER A 11 -18.20 17.43 6.80
N ALA A 12 -18.80 17.29 5.61
CA ALA A 12 -19.90 16.34 5.42
C ALA A 12 -19.49 14.95 5.96
N ARG A 13 -20.20 14.49 6.98
CA ARG A 13 -19.93 13.20 7.64
C ARG A 13 -20.92 12.16 7.12
N GLU A 14 -20.41 10.97 6.87
CA GLU A 14 -21.24 9.76 6.76
C GLU A 14 -21.51 9.28 8.17
N SER A 15 -22.78 9.03 8.51
CA SER A 15 -23.20 8.58 9.83
C SER A 15 -24.02 7.31 9.72
N ILE A 16 -23.77 6.38 10.62
CA ILE A 16 -24.50 5.12 10.78
C ILE A 16 -24.90 5.02 12.25
N HIS A 17 -26.20 4.89 12.50
CA HIS A 17 -26.76 4.81 13.83
C HIS A 17 -27.32 3.41 14.08
N GLY A 18 -27.34 2.96 15.34
CA GLY A 18 -27.87 1.66 15.68
C GLY A 18 -27.77 1.31 17.15
N THR A 19 -28.13 0.08 17.49
CA THR A 19 -28.03 -0.52 18.83
C THR A 19 -27.18 -1.78 18.77
N GLY A 20 -26.57 -2.18 19.89
CA GLY A 20 -25.71 -3.35 19.85
C GLY A 20 -25.20 -3.84 21.18
N THR A 21 -24.21 -4.71 21.12
CA THR A 21 -23.54 -5.28 22.27
C THR A 21 -22.03 -5.23 22.07
N LEU A 22 -21.32 -4.64 23.01
CA LEU A 22 -19.87 -4.71 23.09
C LEU A 22 -19.46 -6.05 23.71
N ARG A 23 -18.51 -6.73 23.08
CA ARG A 23 -18.04 -8.05 23.49
C ARG A 23 -16.54 -8.08 23.70
N LYS A 24 -16.08 -8.87 24.70
CA LYS A 24 -14.68 -9.21 24.90
C LYS A 24 -14.58 -10.59 25.54
N GLY A 25 -14.25 -11.59 24.76
CA GLY A 25 -14.29 -12.99 25.22
C GLY A 25 -15.70 -13.37 25.70
N THR A 26 -15.82 -13.77 26.98
CA THR A 26 -17.13 -14.09 27.60
C THR A 26 -17.91 -12.88 28.10
N PHE A 27 -17.28 -11.69 28.11
CA PHE A 27 -17.92 -10.47 28.55
C PHE A 27 -18.81 -9.90 27.44
N ALA A 28 -20.04 -9.50 27.77
CA ALA A 28 -20.98 -8.85 26.89
C ALA A 28 -21.65 -7.69 27.61
N MET A 29 -21.67 -6.51 27.00
CA MET A 29 -22.30 -5.30 27.53
C MET A 29 -23.24 -4.68 26.51
N PRO A 30 -24.52 -4.50 26.81
CA PRO A 30 -25.47 -3.82 25.94
C PRO A 30 -25.09 -2.36 25.71
N VAL A 31 -25.18 -1.91 24.48
CA VAL A 31 -25.03 -0.52 24.04
C VAL A 31 -26.41 -0.03 23.63
N ALA A 32 -26.92 0.97 24.33
CA ALA A 32 -28.24 1.51 24.11
C ALA A 32 -28.38 2.17 22.73
N SER A 33 -27.33 2.88 22.31
CA SER A 33 -27.15 3.36 20.93
C SER A 33 -25.68 3.52 20.59
N PHE A 34 -25.38 3.44 19.32
CA PHE A 34 -24.05 3.80 18.79
C PHE A 34 -24.19 4.69 17.57
N ASP A 35 -23.19 5.55 17.39
CA ASP A 35 -23.01 6.41 16.23
C ASP A 35 -21.63 6.13 15.65
N LEU A 36 -21.58 5.68 14.39
CA LEU A 36 -20.38 5.57 13.61
C LEU A 36 -20.33 6.72 12.64
N THR A 37 -19.28 7.53 12.69
CA THR A 37 -19.11 8.68 11.80
C THR A 37 -17.76 8.68 11.14
N ARG A 38 -17.69 9.08 9.87
CA ARG A 38 -16.44 9.40 9.17
C ARG A 38 -16.64 10.56 8.21
N ARG A 39 -15.55 11.18 7.76
CA ARG A 39 -15.61 12.19 6.70
C ARG A 39 -16.00 11.54 5.38
N ARG A 40 -17.09 12.01 4.78
CA ARG A 40 -17.64 11.42 3.54
C ARG A 40 -16.68 11.38 2.37
N PHE A 41 -15.82 12.40 2.24
CA PHE A 41 -14.85 12.53 1.14
C PHE A 41 -13.46 12.00 1.49
N ARG A 42 -13.28 11.43 2.66
CA ARG A 42 -12.05 10.76 3.09
C ARG A 42 -12.35 9.31 3.49
N PRO A 43 -12.67 8.44 2.52
CA PRO A 43 -13.00 7.05 2.82
C PRO A 43 -11.84 6.28 3.47
N ALA A 44 -10.66 6.87 3.48
CA ALA A 44 -9.49 6.36 4.17
C ALA A 44 -9.45 6.70 5.66
N ASP A 45 -10.22 7.70 6.12
CA ASP A 45 -10.25 8.09 7.53
C ASP A 45 -10.84 6.95 8.39
N GLU A 46 -10.37 6.84 9.61
CA GLU A 46 -10.93 5.93 10.59
C GLU A 46 -12.34 6.34 10.94
N TRP A 47 -13.18 5.34 11.24
CA TRP A 47 -14.49 5.58 11.76
C TRP A 47 -14.39 5.98 13.22
N GLU A 48 -15.05 7.05 13.60
CA GLU A 48 -15.25 7.45 14.99
C GLU A 48 -16.50 6.77 15.52
N LEU A 49 -16.36 5.91 16.51
CA LEU A 49 -17.44 5.28 17.23
C LEU A 49 -17.78 6.11 18.49
N THR A 50 -19.02 6.50 18.62
CA THR A 50 -19.58 6.95 19.90
C THR A 50 -20.65 5.94 20.33
N ALA A 51 -20.43 5.27 21.47
CA ALA A 51 -21.39 4.32 22.04
C ALA A 51 -21.96 4.87 23.35
N HIS A 52 -23.28 4.80 23.49
CA HIS A 52 -24.01 5.22 24.70
C HIS A 52 -24.44 3.99 25.49
N VAL A 53 -24.07 3.97 26.76
CA VAL A 53 -24.34 2.87 27.68
C VAL A 53 -25.30 3.33 28.74
N SER A 54 -26.31 2.51 29.09
CA SER A 54 -27.28 2.80 30.15
C SER A 54 -26.58 2.88 31.51
N ARG A 55 -27.18 3.65 32.45
CA ARG A 55 -26.62 3.88 33.79
C ARG A 55 -26.33 2.59 34.57
N GLU A 56 -27.13 1.57 34.42
CA GLU A 56 -26.97 0.26 35.07
C GLU A 56 -25.69 -0.48 34.68
N HIS A 57 -25.15 -0.19 33.48
CA HIS A 57 -23.92 -0.82 32.95
C HIS A 57 -22.68 0.06 33.11
N TRP A 58 -22.76 1.27 33.71
CA TRP A 58 -21.58 2.13 33.91
C TRP A 58 -20.46 1.49 34.73
N PRO A 59 -20.70 0.70 35.79
CA PRO A 59 -19.61 0.02 36.51
C PRO A 59 -18.81 -0.93 35.61
N GLN A 60 -19.47 -1.51 34.61
CA GLN A 60 -18.84 -2.43 33.66
C GLN A 60 -17.95 -1.71 32.65
N CYS A 61 -18.24 -0.43 32.33
CA CYS A 61 -17.39 0.38 31.47
C CYS A 61 -15.98 0.56 32.02
N ASN A 62 -15.83 0.72 33.34
CA ASN A 62 -14.52 0.85 33.99
C ASN A 62 -13.66 -0.40 33.86
N PHE A 63 -14.27 -1.57 33.73
CA PHE A 63 -13.57 -2.83 33.50
C PHE A 63 -13.02 -2.91 32.06
N ILE A 64 -13.77 -2.41 31.09
CA ILE A 64 -13.37 -2.44 29.68
C ILE A 64 -12.18 -1.53 29.41
N THR A 65 -12.12 -0.34 30.03
CA THR A 65 -11.06 0.65 29.82
C THR A 65 -9.72 0.29 30.47
N ASN A 66 -9.75 -0.50 31.53
CA ASN A 66 -8.53 -0.94 32.25
C ASN A 66 -7.87 -2.18 31.63
N VAL A 67 -8.47 -2.78 30.62
CA VAL A 67 -7.91 -3.99 29.96
C VAL A 67 -7.48 -3.60 28.55
N THR A 68 -6.20 -3.84 28.24
CA THR A 68 -5.57 -3.58 26.93
C THR A 68 -6.52 -3.72 25.74
N ALA A 69 -6.56 -2.68 24.91
CA ALA A 69 -7.57 -2.39 23.88
C ALA A 69 -7.75 -3.44 22.75
N ASP A 70 -6.97 -4.52 22.73
CA ASP A 70 -6.72 -5.31 21.53
C ASP A 70 -7.83 -6.28 21.07
N ARG A 71 -8.98 -6.35 21.74
CA ARG A 71 -10.01 -7.37 21.38
C ARG A 71 -11.45 -6.97 21.72
N LEU A 72 -11.79 -5.71 21.60
CA LEU A 72 -13.19 -5.32 21.73
C LEU A 72 -13.87 -5.44 20.37
N GLU A 73 -15.04 -6.05 20.36
CA GLU A 73 -15.90 -6.15 19.20
C GLU A 73 -17.26 -5.52 19.55
N LEU A 74 -17.90 -4.87 18.59
CA LEU A 74 -19.31 -4.47 18.71
C LEU A 74 -20.09 -5.25 17.66
N GLU A 75 -21.17 -5.91 18.09
CA GLU A 75 -22.17 -6.51 17.22
C GLU A 75 -23.51 -5.82 17.44
N GLY A 76 -24.20 -5.47 16.37
CA GLY A 76 -25.44 -4.72 16.48
C GLY A 76 -26.29 -4.72 15.22
N ILE A 77 -27.33 -3.91 15.27
CA ILE A 77 -28.25 -3.68 14.15
C ILE A 77 -28.35 -2.18 13.96
N THR A 78 -28.21 -1.72 12.72
CA THR A 78 -28.40 -0.32 12.36
C THR A 78 -29.88 0.08 12.39
N ASP A 79 -30.17 1.36 12.41
CA ASP A 79 -31.54 1.86 12.31
C ASP A 79 -32.22 1.49 10.98
N SER A 80 -31.43 1.19 9.93
CA SER A 80 -31.92 0.64 8.67
C SER A 80 -32.17 -0.88 8.69
N GLY A 81 -31.92 -1.55 9.82
CA GLY A 81 -32.11 -2.99 9.98
C GLY A 81 -30.95 -3.85 9.49
N GLU A 82 -29.83 -3.27 9.11
CA GLU A 82 -28.63 -4.02 8.68
C GLU A 82 -27.85 -4.55 9.89
N GLY A 83 -27.49 -5.82 9.88
CA GLY A 83 -26.55 -6.38 10.85
C GLY A 83 -25.17 -5.73 10.68
N VAL A 84 -24.59 -5.23 11.78
CA VAL A 84 -23.27 -4.60 11.81
C VAL A 84 -22.35 -5.27 12.80
N ARG A 85 -21.09 -5.46 12.40
CA ARG A 85 -20.01 -5.96 13.26
C ARG A 85 -18.77 -5.10 13.13
N LEU A 86 -18.20 -4.71 14.27
CA LEU A 86 -16.93 -3.98 14.40
C LEU A 86 -15.95 -4.93 15.08
N PRO A 87 -15.07 -5.63 14.31
CA PRO A 87 -14.21 -6.68 14.86
C PRO A 87 -13.03 -6.14 15.67
N LYS A 88 -12.73 -4.85 15.55
CA LYS A 88 -11.65 -4.17 16.26
C LYS A 88 -12.06 -2.76 16.61
N VAL A 89 -12.23 -2.50 17.91
CA VAL A 89 -12.59 -1.20 18.45
C VAL A 89 -11.44 -0.71 19.34
N HIS A 90 -10.82 0.40 18.95
CA HIS A 90 -9.70 1.03 19.67
C HIS A 90 -10.21 2.20 20.51
N TRP A 91 -10.13 2.07 21.82
CA TRP A 91 -10.65 3.10 22.74
C TRP A 91 -9.78 4.36 22.74
N VAL A 92 -10.43 5.52 22.66
CA VAL A 92 -9.79 6.83 22.76
C VAL A 92 -10.15 7.51 24.07
N HIS A 93 -11.45 7.53 24.45
CA HIS A 93 -11.92 8.28 25.60
C HIS A 93 -13.20 7.70 26.21
N GLN A 94 -13.37 7.88 27.53
CA GLN A 94 -14.58 7.54 28.25
C GLN A 94 -15.05 8.70 29.12
N THR A 95 -16.34 9.01 29.04
CA THR A 95 -17.06 9.87 29.98
C THR A 95 -18.27 9.11 30.54
N ALA A 96 -18.96 9.64 31.56
CA ALA A 96 -20.08 8.95 32.15
C ALA A 96 -21.14 8.56 31.11
N GLY A 97 -21.29 7.24 30.87
CA GLY A 97 -22.24 6.67 29.92
C GLY A 97 -21.94 6.83 28.44
N ARG A 98 -20.82 7.44 28.08
CA ARG A 98 -20.40 7.63 26.69
C ARG A 98 -18.99 7.06 26.48
N LEU A 99 -18.85 6.19 25.50
CA LEU A 99 -17.59 5.59 25.08
C LEU A 99 -17.25 6.11 23.69
N GLN A 100 -16.02 6.58 23.49
CA GLN A 100 -15.50 7.00 22.20
C GLN A 100 -14.36 6.13 21.79
N ALA A 101 -14.35 5.69 20.52
CA ALA A 101 -13.34 4.79 19.99
C ALA A 101 -13.08 5.07 18.50
N GLU A 102 -11.93 4.64 18.05
CA GLU A 102 -11.58 4.56 16.64
C GLU A 102 -11.83 3.14 16.14
N VAL A 103 -12.35 3.04 14.92
CA VAL A 103 -12.71 1.76 14.30
C VAL A 103 -12.07 1.70 12.91
N SER A 104 -11.20 0.72 12.72
CA SER A 104 -10.51 0.53 11.45
C SER A 104 -11.25 -0.39 10.47
N GLU A 105 -12.29 -1.10 10.95
CA GLU A 105 -12.99 -2.12 10.15
C GLU A 105 -14.47 -2.19 10.54
N VAL A 106 -15.36 -2.14 9.54
CA VAL A 106 -16.81 -2.26 9.69
C VAL A 106 -17.33 -3.32 8.72
N GLN A 107 -18.14 -4.23 9.22
CA GLN A 107 -18.73 -5.33 8.44
C GLN A 107 -20.26 -5.26 8.54
N PHE A 108 -20.96 -5.41 7.40
CA PHE A 108 -22.42 -5.41 7.35
C PHE A 108 -22.93 -6.70 6.71
N ASN A 109 -24.02 -7.24 7.27
CA ASN A 109 -24.76 -8.39 6.73
C ASN A 109 -23.86 -9.59 6.39
N ILE A 110 -22.92 -9.92 7.28
CA ILE A 110 -21.91 -10.97 7.05
C ILE A 110 -22.38 -12.38 7.45
N GLU A 111 -23.60 -12.53 7.99
CA GLU A 111 -24.13 -13.83 8.38
C GLU A 111 -24.25 -14.75 7.16
N SER A 112 -23.89 -16.01 7.38
CA SER A 112 -24.04 -17.05 6.36
C SER A 112 -25.49 -17.30 6.04
N SER A 113 -25.80 -17.55 4.78
CA SER A 113 -27.13 -17.99 4.34
C SER A 113 -27.22 -19.52 4.38
N GLU A 114 -28.46 -20.04 4.43
CA GLU A 114 -28.69 -21.49 4.42
C GLU A 114 -28.34 -22.12 3.04
N ARG A 115 -28.41 -21.34 1.97
CA ARG A 115 -28.21 -21.81 0.61
C ARG A 115 -27.09 -21.03 -0.07
N VAL A 116 -26.34 -21.72 -0.94
CA VAL A 116 -25.36 -21.07 -1.82
C VAL A 116 -26.12 -20.23 -2.85
N PRO A 117 -25.74 -18.98 -3.09
CA PRO A 117 -26.37 -18.11 -4.09
C PRO A 117 -26.21 -18.64 -5.52
N ASN A 118 -27.22 -18.39 -6.34
CA ASN A 118 -27.15 -18.69 -7.79
C ASN A 118 -26.17 -17.77 -8.50
N GLU A 119 -26.03 -16.52 -8.01
CA GLU A 119 -25.05 -15.55 -8.52
C GLU A 119 -24.39 -14.79 -7.38
N GLN A 120 -23.11 -14.48 -7.56
CA GLN A 120 -22.38 -13.58 -6.69
C GLN A 120 -21.53 -12.61 -7.52
N PHE A 121 -21.55 -11.34 -7.13
CA PHE A 121 -20.76 -10.28 -7.75
C PHE A 121 -20.03 -9.51 -6.64
N ILE A 122 -18.75 -9.25 -6.85
CA ILE A 122 -17.93 -8.48 -5.92
C ILE A 122 -17.60 -7.15 -6.57
N THR A 123 -17.81 -6.07 -5.82
CA THR A 123 -17.30 -4.74 -6.15
C THR A 123 -16.32 -4.33 -5.07
N ILE A 124 -15.10 -3.97 -5.47
CA ILE A 124 -14.04 -3.56 -4.57
C ILE A 124 -13.70 -2.11 -4.88
N ARG A 125 -13.90 -1.23 -3.91
CA ARG A 125 -13.45 0.17 -4.02
C ARG A 125 -12.00 0.27 -3.55
N LEU A 126 -11.20 0.98 -4.32
CA LEU A 126 -9.80 1.21 -4.03
C LEU A 126 -9.58 2.63 -3.49
N SER A 127 -8.46 2.85 -2.82
CA SER A 127 -8.01 4.19 -2.45
C SER A 127 -7.76 5.01 -3.71
N PRO A 128 -7.95 6.35 -3.67
CA PRO A 128 -7.61 7.22 -4.79
C PRO A 128 -6.17 6.98 -5.24
N THR A 129 -5.96 6.80 -6.54
CA THR A 129 -4.66 6.59 -7.13
C THR A 129 -4.38 7.63 -8.22
N PRO A 130 -3.12 8.09 -8.37
CA PRO A 130 -2.75 8.98 -9.47
C PRO A 130 -2.64 8.27 -10.82
N LEU A 131 -2.86 6.96 -10.90
CA LEU A 131 -3.20 6.31 -12.16
C LEU A 131 -4.54 6.90 -12.58
N ALA A 132 -4.49 8.14 -13.08
CA ALA A 132 -5.58 8.64 -13.88
C ALA A 132 -5.67 7.66 -15.05
N LEU A 133 -6.65 6.80 -15.01
CA LEU A 133 -7.08 6.11 -16.21
C LEU A 133 -7.34 7.18 -17.28
N PRO A 134 -7.10 6.91 -18.56
CA PRO A 134 -7.15 7.92 -19.57
C PRO A 134 -8.37 8.80 -19.36
N ALA A 135 -8.14 10.10 -19.19
CA ALA A 135 -9.22 11.05 -18.98
C ALA A 135 -10.21 10.84 -20.11
N VAL A 136 -11.45 10.57 -19.75
CA VAL A 136 -12.50 10.45 -20.74
C VAL A 136 -12.47 11.74 -21.53
N ASP A 137 -12.29 11.63 -22.86
CA ASP A 137 -12.38 12.77 -23.76
C ASP A 137 -13.69 13.52 -23.49
N GLY A 138 -13.61 14.72 -22.97
CA GLY A 138 -14.75 15.56 -22.64
C GLY A 138 -14.85 16.06 -21.20
N LEU A 139 -14.03 15.59 -20.24
CA LEU A 139 -13.92 16.21 -18.92
C LEU A 139 -12.93 17.39 -18.98
N THR A 140 -13.29 18.45 -19.67
CA THR A 140 -12.61 19.74 -19.56
C THR A 140 -12.89 20.32 -18.18
N ARG A 141 -11.84 20.49 -17.36
CA ARG A 141 -11.86 21.35 -16.19
C ARG A 141 -11.95 22.80 -16.64
N SER A 142 -13.11 23.26 -17.02
CA SER A 142 -13.32 24.71 -17.19
C SER A 142 -13.76 25.31 -15.85
N TRP A 143 -12.89 26.06 -15.22
CA TRP A 143 -13.21 26.95 -14.12
C TRP A 143 -13.85 28.23 -14.69
N THR A 144 -14.99 28.13 -15.29
CA THR A 144 -15.86 29.26 -15.56
C THR A 144 -17.14 29.02 -14.76
N GLY A 145 -17.28 29.59 -13.59
CA GLY A 145 -18.46 29.73 -12.72
C GLY A 145 -19.73 28.90 -12.88
N GLU A 146 -19.88 28.15 -13.94
CA GLU A 146 -20.97 27.23 -14.23
C GLU A 146 -20.40 25.86 -14.62
N LEU A 147 -20.39 24.92 -13.68
CA LEU A 147 -20.12 23.52 -13.96
C LEU A 147 -21.40 22.85 -14.47
N SER A 148 -21.68 22.95 -15.76
CA SER A 148 -22.66 22.11 -16.43
C SER A 148 -22.02 20.79 -16.81
N VAL A 149 -22.04 19.80 -15.95
CA VAL A 149 -21.71 18.42 -16.30
C VAL A 149 -23.01 17.68 -16.57
N PRO A 150 -23.15 17.01 -17.72
CA PRO A 150 -24.33 16.19 -17.98
C PRO A 150 -24.50 15.14 -16.89
N PRO A 151 -25.69 14.97 -16.31
CA PRO A 151 -25.91 14.04 -15.18
C PRO A 151 -25.78 12.55 -15.55
N GLN A 152 -25.36 12.20 -16.76
CA GLN A 152 -25.39 10.85 -17.29
C GLN A 152 -24.02 10.25 -17.66
N LEU A 153 -22.91 10.96 -17.42
CA LEU A 153 -21.61 10.35 -17.67
C LEU A 153 -21.17 9.46 -16.48
N ARG A 154 -21.82 8.31 -16.31
CA ARG A 154 -21.16 7.14 -15.75
C ARG A 154 -20.25 6.62 -16.86
N VAL A 155 -19.05 7.12 -16.94
CA VAL A 155 -18.07 6.52 -17.83
C VAL A 155 -17.41 5.39 -17.05
N GLU A 156 -17.97 4.23 -17.18
CA GLU A 156 -17.33 2.98 -16.83
C GLU A 156 -16.35 2.67 -17.97
N GLN A 157 -15.11 3.08 -17.81
CA GLN A 157 -14.07 2.69 -18.75
C GLN A 157 -13.32 1.50 -18.19
N GLU A 158 -13.41 0.37 -18.87
CA GLU A 158 -12.63 -0.83 -18.57
C GLU A 158 -11.14 -0.50 -18.71
N ALA A 159 -10.42 -0.55 -17.59
CA ALA A 159 -9.02 -0.19 -17.54
C ALA A 159 -8.09 -1.40 -17.54
N GLY A 160 -8.61 -2.59 -17.29
CA GLY A 160 -7.82 -3.82 -17.30
C GLY A 160 -8.54 -5.04 -16.77
N ILE A 161 -8.03 -6.20 -17.15
CA ILE A 161 -8.53 -7.49 -16.71
C ILE A 161 -7.44 -8.20 -15.91
N ILE A 162 -7.79 -8.70 -14.74
CA ILE A 162 -6.89 -9.39 -13.80
C ILE A 162 -7.46 -10.77 -13.52
N PRO A 163 -6.79 -11.87 -13.88
CA PRO A 163 -7.25 -13.22 -13.53
C PRO A 163 -7.11 -13.46 -12.01
N THR A 164 -8.18 -14.00 -11.42
CA THR A 164 -8.24 -14.36 -10.00
C THR A 164 -8.81 -15.76 -9.83
N ASP A 165 -8.63 -16.38 -8.67
CA ASP A 165 -9.24 -17.67 -8.31
C ASP A 165 -10.75 -17.58 -8.03
N LEU A 166 -11.30 -16.38 -7.98
CA LEU A 166 -12.75 -16.15 -7.87
C LEU A 166 -13.41 -15.89 -9.21
N GLY A 167 -12.65 -15.58 -10.27
CA GLY A 167 -13.11 -15.18 -11.59
C GLY A 167 -12.24 -14.09 -12.19
N MET A 168 -12.68 -13.51 -13.29
CA MET A 168 -11.99 -12.37 -13.89
C MET A 168 -12.36 -11.09 -13.15
N ALA A 169 -11.33 -10.35 -12.68
CA ALA A 169 -11.49 -9.04 -12.10
C ALA A 169 -11.34 -7.98 -13.19
N GLU A 170 -12.30 -7.11 -13.32
CA GLU A 170 -12.30 -5.98 -14.25
C GLU A 170 -12.05 -4.70 -13.46
N LEU A 171 -11.06 -3.92 -13.88
CA LEU A 171 -10.73 -2.64 -13.25
C LEU A 171 -11.53 -1.53 -13.94
N TYR A 172 -12.28 -0.78 -13.16
CA TYR A 172 -13.06 0.36 -13.60
C TYR A 172 -12.67 1.61 -12.84
N GLU A 173 -12.86 2.77 -13.46
CA GLU A 173 -12.82 4.05 -12.79
C GLU A 173 -14.24 4.56 -12.57
N HIS A 174 -14.59 4.81 -11.30
CA HIS A 174 -15.86 5.43 -10.94
C HIS A 174 -15.62 6.85 -10.45
N TYR A 175 -16.50 7.75 -10.85
CA TYR A 175 -16.54 9.10 -10.32
C TYR A 175 -17.63 9.19 -9.26
N LEU A 176 -17.25 9.49 -8.02
CA LEU A 176 -18.18 9.87 -6.98
C LEU A 176 -18.47 11.37 -7.15
N TRP A 177 -19.74 11.69 -7.32
CA TRP A 177 -20.21 13.06 -7.42
C TRP A 177 -20.88 13.48 -6.12
N ASP A 178 -20.63 14.70 -5.66
CA ASP A 178 -21.44 15.35 -4.64
C ASP A 178 -21.77 16.77 -5.05
N GLU A 179 -23.01 17.19 -4.79
CA GLU A 179 -23.43 18.54 -5.04
C GLU A 179 -23.08 19.40 -3.83
N LEU A 180 -22.24 20.39 -4.04
CA LEU A 180 -21.85 21.36 -3.04
C LEU A 180 -22.62 22.66 -3.30
N GLN A 181 -23.31 23.16 -2.30
CA GLN A 181 -23.92 24.46 -2.34
C GLN A 181 -23.07 25.42 -1.49
N VAL A 182 -22.37 26.33 -2.16
CA VAL A 182 -21.58 27.39 -1.51
C VAL A 182 -22.20 28.71 -1.89
N GLU A 183 -22.84 29.41 -0.94
CA GLU A 183 -23.37 30.78 -1.05
C GLU A 183 -23.91 31.17 -2.45
N GLY A 184 -24.99 30.49 -2.87
CA GLY A 184 -25.65 30.81 -4.15
C GLY A 184 -25.06 30.18 -5.40
N THR A 185 -23.93 29.52 -5.31
CA THR A 185 -23.31 28.80 -6.43
C THR A 185 -23.41 27.30 -6.19
N LYS A 186 -24.03 26.58 -7.12
CA LYS A 186 -24.04 25.11 -7.10
C LYS A 186 -22.73 24.61 -7.71
N GLY A 187 -21.93 23.90 -6.92
CA GLY A 187 -20.72 23.22 -7.37
C GLY A 187 -20.87 21.71 -7.27
N ARG A 188 -20.14 20.98 -8.09
CA ARG A 188 -19.99 19.52 -7.97
C ARG A 188 -18.53 19.16 -7.71
N LEU A 189 -18.30 18.37 -6.68
CA LEU A 189 -17.02 17.73 -6.46
C LEU A 189 -17.05 16.33 -7.06
N SER A 190 -16.14 16.01 -7.96
CA SER A 190 -15.94 14.66 -8.44
C SER A 190 -14.64 14.09 -7.90
N VAL A 191 -14.71 12.91 -7.33
CA VAL A 191 -13.53 12.16 -6.91
C VAL A 191 -13.51 10.87 -7.71
N ALA A 192 -12.43 10.65 -8.46
CA ALA A 192 -12.22 9.39 -9.15
C ALA A 192 -11.86 8.32 -8.12
N VAL A 193 -12.66 7.28 -8.05
CA VAL A 193 -12.44 6.11 -7.18
C VAL A 193 -12.32 4.90 -8.08
N PRO A 194 -11.12 4.34 -8.25
CA PRO A 194 -10.97 3.11 -9.00
C PRO A 194 -11.65 1.95 -8.26
N SER A 195 -12.24 1.03 -9.01
CA SER A 195 -12.88 -0.16 -8.46
C SER A 195 -12.56 -1.40 -9.28
N LEU A 196 -12.57 -2.55 -8.62
CA LEU A 196 -12.49 -3.87 -9.25
C LEU A 196 -13.85 -4.54 -9.15
N HIS A 197 -14.29 -5.14 -10.25
CA HIS A 197 -15.52 -5.90 -10.34
C HIS A 197 -15.19 -7.35 -10.66
N ILE A 198 -15.76 -8.30 -9.92
CA ILE A 198 -15.55 -9.73 -10.13
C ILE A 198 -16.92 -10.41 -10.19
N LYS A 199 -17.23 -11.07 -11.30
CA LYS A 199 -18.31 -12.06 -11.33
C LYS A 199 -17.74 -13.36 -10.79
N VAL A 200 -18.22 -13.77 -9.61
CA VAL A 200 -17.70 -14.98 -8.93
C VAL A 200 -18.07 -16.22 -9.75
N ALA A 201 -17.07 -17.01 -10.11
CA ALA A 201 -17.25 -18.25 -10.82
C ALA A 201 -18.14 -19.24 -10.03
N ALA A 202 -18.90 -20.08 -10.70
CA ALA A 202 -19.91 -20.93 -10.06
C ALA A 202 -19.31 -21.81 -8.93
N GLU A 203 -18.16 -22.38 -9.16
CA GLU A 203 -17.42 -23.24 -8.25
C GLU A 203 -16.81 -22.50 -7.04
N ALA A 204 -16.66 -21.17 -7.14
CA ALA A 204 -16.10 -20.34 -6.10
C ALA A 204 -17.16 -19.68 -5.19
N ARG A 205 -18.45 -19.80 -5.53
CA ARG A 205 -19.56 -19.24 -4.76
C ARG A 205 -19.68 -19.91 -3.38
N SER A 206 -20.16 -19.15 -2.41
CA SER A 206 -20.33 -19.66 -1.05
C SER A 206 -21.51 -19.00 -0.34
N ALA A 207 -22.11 -19.75 0.57
CA ALA A 207 -23.12 -19.24 1.51
C ALA A 207 -22.51 -18.37 2.62
N ASP A 208 -21.17 -18.38 2.78
CA ASP A 208 -20.43 -17.54 3.74
C ASP A 208 -19.90 -16.27 3.04
N PRO A 209 -20.57 -15.10 3.21
CA PRO A 209 -20.16 -13.87 2.55
C PRO A 209 -18.78 -13.39 3.01
N LEU A 210 -18.48 -13.51 4.31
CA LEU A 210 -17.22 -13.07 4.86
C LEU A 210 -16.04 -13.90 4.33
N GLY A 211 -16.23 -15.23 4.21
CA GLY A 211 -15.25 -16.12 3.60
C GLY A 211 -14.95 -15.77 2.15
N VAL A 212 -15.96 -15.45 1.35
CA VAL A 212 -15.79 -14.98 -0.03
C VAL A 212 -15.02 -13.66 -0.08
N MET A 213 -15.40 -12.67 0.74
CA MET A 213 -14.72 -11.36 0.78
C MET A 213 -13.27 -11.48 1.26
N LYS A 214 -12.98 -12.34 2.24
CA LYS A 214 -11.59 -12.61 2.70
C LYS A 214 -10.75 -13.25 1.59
N ARG A 215 -11.27 -14.25 0.89
CA ARG A 215 -10.57 -14.84 -0.28
C ARG A 215 -10.30 -13.78 -1.33
N CYS A 216 -11.30 -12.95 -1.62
CA CYS A 216 -11.15 -11.85 -2.56
C CYS A 216 -10.01 -10.90 -2.15
N ALA A 217 -9.97 -10.44 -0.90
CA ALA A 217 -8.93 -9.55 -0.40
C ALA A 217 -7.53 -10.14 -0.55
N VAL A 218 -7.37 -11.45 -0.33
CA VAL A 218 -6.10 -12.16 -0.52
C VAL A 218 -5.72 -12.22 -2.00
N THR A 219 -6.65 -12.65 -2.84
CA THR A 219 -6.43 -12.88 -4.27
C THR A 219 -6.03 -11.61 -5.03
N ILE A 220 -6.61 -10.46 -4.67
CA ILE A 220 -6.29 -9.18 -5.31
C ILE A 220 -5.01 -8.53 -4.75
N SER A 221 -4.44 -9.02 -3.67
CA SER A 221 -3.30 -8.38 -2.98
C SER A 221 -2.10 -8.17 -3.90
N ASP A 222 -1.78 -9.15 -4.76
CA ASP A 222 -0.70 -9.08 -5.74
C ASP A 222 -0.96 -7.96 -6.76
N ALA A 223 -2.19 -7.86 -7.25
CA ALA A 223 -2.59 -6.82 -8.20
C ALA A 223 -2.55 -5.41 -7.55
N LEU A 224 -3.00 -5.29 -6.31
CA LEU A 224 -2.92 -4.01 -5.58
C LEU A 224 -1.47 -3.59 -5.31
N LEU A 225 -0.57 -4.55 -5.05
CA LEU A 225 0.85 -4.29 -4.94
C LEU A 225 1.43 -3.72 -6.24
N LEU A 226 1.09 -4.32 -7.39
CA LEU A 226 1.53 -3.85 -8.70
C LEU A 226 0.90 -2.52 -9.09
N LEU A 227 -0.38 -2.30 -8.79
CA LEU A 227 -1.01 -0.99 -8.93
C LEU A 227 -0.30 0.06 -8.07
N SER A 228 0.11 -0.30 -6.84
CA SER A 228 0.90 0.59 -5.98
C SER A 228 2.25 0.93 -6.60
N PHE A 229 2.92 -0.05 -7.18
CA PHE A 229 4.17 0.15 -7.90
C PHE A 229 4.02 1.09 -9.09
N LEU A 230 3.05 0.83 -9.97
CA LEU A 230 2.81 1.64 -11.18
C LEU A 230 2.36 3.07 -10.84
N SER A 231 1.62 3.25 -9.75
CA SER A 231 1.17 4.55 -9.28
C SER A 231 2.19 5.28 -8.39
N ARG A 232 3.29 4.63 -8.00
CA ARG A 232 4.26 5.14 -7.01
C ARG A 232 3.60 5.54 -5.70
N ARG A 233 2.52 4.83 -5.32
CA ARG A 233 1.68 5.12 -4.17
C ARG A 233 0.97 3.87 -3.70
N PHE A 234 0.77 3.73 -2.38
CA PHE A 234 0.00 2.60 -1.87
C PHE A 234 -1.45 2.63 -2.36
N VAL A 235 -1.82 1.63 -3.15
CA VAL A 235 -3.20 1.34 -3.55
C VAL A 235 -3.73 0.25 -2.66
N ARG A 236 -4.81 0.55 -1.94
CA ARG A 236 -5.44 -0.36 -0.98
C ARG A 236 -6.93 -0.40 -1.24
N TRP A 237 -7.58 -1.51 -0.93
CA TRP A 237 -9.03 -1.54 -0.95
C TRP A 237 -9.59 -0.83 0.30
N THR A 238 -10.69 -0.11 0.12
CA THR A 238 -11.40 0.63 1.18
C THR A 238 -12.74 -0.02 1.49
N GLU A 239 -13.34 -0.69 0.50
CA GLU A 239 -14.61 -1.37 0.65
C GLU A 239 -14.67 -2.58 -0.28
N ILE A 240 -15.15 -3.70 0.23
CA ILE A 240 -15.54 -4.87 -0.55
C ILE A 240 -17.05 -5.06 -0.37
N GLN A 241 -17.79 -5.05 -1.46
CA GLN A 241 -19.22 -5.30 -1.52
C GLN A 241 -19.44 -6.64 -2.21
N LEU A 242 -20.22 -7.52 -1.58
CA LEU A 242 -20.64 -8.78 -2.16
C LEU A 242 -22.16 -8.77 -2.35
N HIS A 243 -22.58 -8.80 -3.59
CA HIS A 243 -23.98 -8.95 -4.00
C HIS A 243 -24.26 -10.42 -4.23
N SER A 244 -25.13 -11.01 -3.44
CA SER A 244 -25.57 -12.40 -3.58
C SER A 244 -27.03 -12.42 -4.05
N ARG A 245 -27.36 -13.30 -5.01
CA ARG A 245 -28.71 -13.42 -5.59
C ARG A 245 -29.15 -14.87 -5.64
N TRP A 246 -30.41 -15.12 -5.29
CA TRP A 246 -31.05 -16.42 -5.34
C TRP A 246 -32.22 -16.36 -6.31
N TYR A 247 -32.32 -17.38 -7.16
CA TYR A 247 -33.37 -17.50 -8.16
C TYR A 247 -34.11 -18.81 -7.96
N ASP A 248 -35.41 -18.78 -8.29
CA ASP A 248 -36.26 -19.92 -8.46
C ASP A 248 -36.88 -19.82 -9.85
N GLU A 249 -36.59 -20.80 -10.74
CA GLU A 249 -37.05 -20.82 -12.15
C GLU A 249 -36.87 -19.46 -12.85
N GLU A 250 -35.65 -18.86 -12.79
CA GLU A 250 -35.28 -17.55 -13.37
C GLU A 250 -35.89 -16.32 -12.64
N ARG A 251 -36.78 -16.52 -11.66
CA ARG A 251 -37.33 -15.42 -10.88
C ARG A 251 -36.39 -15.12 -9.68
N LEU A 252 -36.00 -13.86 -9.52
CA LEU A 252 -35.26 -13.41 -8.34
C LEU A 252 -36.15 -13.55 -7.11
N VAL A 253 -35.79 -14.42 -6.17
CA VAL A 253 -36.54 -14.67 -4.92
C VAL A 253 -35.89 -13.96 -3.73
N ASP A 254 -34.57 -13.77 -3.74
CA ASP A 254 -33.88 -13.07 -2.67
C ASP A 254 -32.58 -12.40 -3.19
N ALA A 255 -32.18 -11.32 -2.53
CA ALA A 255 -30.95 -10.61 -2.80
C ALA A 255 -30.35 -10.03 -1.51
N LYS A 256 -29.07 -10.28 -1.27
CA LYS A 256 -28.34 -9.80 -0.10
C LYS A 256 -27.12 -9.01 -0.51
N LEU A 257 -26.93 -7.83 0.10
CA LEU A 257 -25.71 -7.04 0.01
C LEU A 257 -24.94 -7.18 1.32
N SER A 258 -23.74 -7.77 1.24
CA SER A 258 -22.78 -7.81 2.33
C SER A 258 -21.67 -6.81 2.06
N ARG A 259 -21.18 -6.09 3.08
CA ARG A 259 -20.17 -5.04 2.92
C ARG A 259 -19.08 -5.20 3.97
N TRP A 260 -17.84 -5.01 3.54
CA TRP A 260 -16.68 -4.97 4.41
C TRP A 260 -15.89 -3.70 4.10
N LEU A 261 -15.90 -2.75 5.04
CA LEU A 261 -15.23 -1.47 4.93
C LEU A 261 -13.97 -1.49 5.78
N ARG A 262 -12.93 -0.85 5.27
CA ARG A 262 -11.65 -0.72 5.96
C ARG A 262 -11.18 0.72 5.89
N SER A 263 -10.80 1.27 7.04
CA SER A 263 -10.09 2.53 7.10
C SER A 263 -8.64 2.31 6.68
N ILE A 264 -8.11 3.27 5.95
CA ILE A 264 -6.72 3.28 5.53
C ILE A 264 -6.14 4.59 6.01
N SER A 265 -5.15 4.54 6.90
CA SER A 265 -4.34 5.72 7.16
C SER A 265 -3.67 6.12 5.84
N VAL A 266 -4.21 7.13 5.19
CA VAL A 266 -3.56 7.76 4.05
C VAL A 266 -2.78 8.92 4.62
N ALA A 267 -1.46 8.82 4.61
CA ALA A 267 -0.62 9.99 4.83
C ALA A 267 -1.14 11.10 3.90
N GLU A 268 -1.40 12.28 4.45
CA GLU A 268 -1.86 13.42 3.67
C GLU A 268 -1.02 13.53 2.40
N ILE A 269 -1.70 13.69 1.26
CA ILE A 269 -1.04 13.75 -0.05
C ILE A 269 -0.25 15.07 -0.10
N ARG A 270 0.94 15.07 0.48
CA ARG A 270 1.83 16.24 0.44
C ARG A 270 2.73 16.27 -0.77
N ARG A 271 2.91 15.14 -1.44
CA ARG A 271 3.76 15.04 -2.63
C ARG A 271 3.02 14.33 -3.75
N PHE A 272 2.81 15.02 -4.86
CA PHE A 272 2.31 14.40 -6.08
C PHE A 272 3.51 13.80 -6.83
N HIS A 273 3.65 12.50 -6.79
CA HIS A 273 4.56 11.80 -7.69
C HIS A 273 3.80 11.46 -8.97
N SER A 274 4.44 11.69 -10.11
CA SER A 274 3.95 11.16 -11.37
C SER A 274 3.94 9.63 -11.31
N PRO A 275 2.94 8.96 -11.89
CA PRO A 275 2.96 7.51 -11.99
C PRO A 275 4.21 7.04 -12.74
N LEU A 276 4.64 5.80 -12.47
CA LEU A 276 5.84 5.22 -13.08
C LEU A 276 5.70 5.12 -14.59
N VAL A 277 4.53 4.72 -15.04
CA VAL A 277 4.20 4.58 -16.46
C VAL A 277 3.15 5.61 -16.86
N ASN A 278 3.20 6.04 -18.11
CA ASN A 278 2.14 6.89 -18.64
C ASN A 278 0.85 6.06 -18.80
N PRO A 279 -0.23 6.35 -18.04
CA PRO A 279 -1.47 5.57 -18.08
C PRO A 279 -2.07 5.45 -19.48
N TYR A 280 -1.88 6.49 -20.34
CA TYR A 280 -2.36 6.49 -21.72
C TYR A 280 -1.60 5.52 -22.64
N ARG A 281 -0.43 5.05 -22.22
CA ARG A 281 0.40 4.10 -22.98
C ARG A 281 0.33 2.68 -22.42
N LEU A 282 -0.25 2.51 -21.24
CA LEU A 282 -0.36 1.20 -20.61
C LEU A 282 -1.39 0.35 -21.34
N PRO A 283 -1.02 -0.82 -21.90
CA PRO A 283 -1.99 -1.73 -22.50
C PRO A 283 -3.03 -2.20 -21.47
N LYS A 284 -4.27 -2.43 -21.89
CA LYS A 284 -5.37 -2.86 -21.01
C LYS A 284 -5.07 -4.15 -20.23
N ASP A 285 -4.32 -5.06 -20.84
CA ASP A 285 -3.92 -6.34 -20.24
C ASP A 285 -2.64 -6.26 -19.39
N ALA A 286 -1.97 -5.11 -19.34
CA ALA A 286 -0.66 -4.95 -18.69
C ALA A 286 -0.69 -5.36 -17.22
N ILE A 287 -1.71 -4.93 -16.46
CA ILE A 287 -1.81 -5.26 -15.03
C ILE A 287 -1.99 -6.77 -14.84
N GLY A 288 -2.81 -7.40 -15.67
CA GLY A 288 -3.00 -8.85 -15.65
C GLY A 288 -1.70 -9.61 -15.93
N ARG A 289 -1.00 -9.24 -17.00
CA ARG A 289 0.29 -9.85 -17.37
C ARG A 289 1.35 -9.65 -16.27
N LEU A 290 1.47 -8.45 -15.73
CA LEU A 290 2.40 -8.15 -14.64
C LEU A 290 2.09 -8.98 -13.40
N THR A 291 0.80 -9.13 -13.06
CA THR A 291 0.34 -9.93 -11.92
C THR A 291 0.70 -11.41 -12.11
N GLU A 292 0.46 -11.94 -13.29
CA GLU A 292 0.79 -13.33 -13.61
C GLU A 292 2.32 -13.54 -13.57
N ARG A 293 3.08 -12.64 -14.20
CA ARG A 293 4.54 -12.69 -14.18
C ARG A 293 5.09 -12.61 -12.75
N PHE A 294 4.58 -11.70 -11.94
CA PHE A 294 4.96 -11.55 -10.54
C PHE A 294 4.74 -12.85 -9.74
N ARG A 295 3.59 -13.51 -9.94
CA ARG A 295 3.26 -14.79 -9.28
C ARG A 295 4.23 -15.91 -9.64
N GLN A 296 4.76 -15.90 -10.85
CA GLN A 296 5.71 -16.90 -11.36
C GLN A 296 7.16 -16.64 -10.95
N LEU A 297 7.49 -15.47 -10.38
CA LEU A 297 8.86 -15.15 -10.01
C LEU A 297 9.36 -16.02 -8.85
N PRO A 298 10.52 -16.69 -8.99
CA PRO A 298 11.10 -17.53 -7.93
C PRO A 298 11.59 -16.73 -6.72
N PHE A 299 11.78 -15.41 -6.87
CA PHE A 299 12.17 -14.47 -5.82
C PHE A 299 11.06 -13.42 -5.56
N LYS A 300 9.81 -13.84 -5.66
CA LYS A 300 8.60 -13.02 -5.47
C LYS A 300 8.65 -12.18 -4.19
N ASP A 301 9.11 -12.77 -3.07
CA ASP A 301 9.16 -12.08 -1.77
C ASP A 301 10.13 -10.88 -1.79
N ALA A 302 11.25 -11.00 -2.51
CA ALA A 302 12.19 -9.90 -2.67
C ALA A 302 11.59 -8.78 -3.53
N VAL A 303 10.86 -9.12 -4.58
CA VAL A 303 10.14 -8.15 -5.43
C VAL A 303 9.03 -7.47 -4.64
N ASN A 304 8.27 -8.22 -3.84
CA ASN A 304 7.25 -7.66 -2.95
C ASN A 304 7.86 -6.64 -1.96
N ALA A 305 8.94 -7.03 -1.28
CA ALA A 305 9.65 -6.15 -0.36
C ALA A 305 10.17 -4.88 -1.07
N ALA A 306 10.79 -5.04 -2.24
CA ALA A 306 11.32 -3.93 -3.02
C ALA A 306 10.22 -2.94 -3.46
N ILE A 307 9.08 -3.43 -3.94
CA ILE A 307 7.93 -2.59 -4.27
C ILE A 307 7.43 -1.85 -3.03
N THR A 308 7.22 -2.58 -1.93
CA THR A 308 6.70 -2.00 -0.69
C THR A 308 7.61 -0.89 -0.16
N TYR A 309 8.91 -1.12 -0.10
CA TYR A 309 9.87 -0.11 0.37
C TYR A 309 10.06 1.03 -0.64
N SER A 310 10.01 0.77 -1.95
CA SER A 310 10.11 1.83 -2.96
C SER A 310 8.92 2.79 -2.88
N VAL A 311 7.71 2.26 -2.74
CA VAL A 311 6.50 3.07 -2.55
C VAL A 311 6.55 3.81 -1.22
N ALA A 312 6.96 3.15 -0.12
CA ALA A 312 7.13 3.79 1.17
C ALA A 312 8.14 4.94 1.14
N ALA A 313 9.24 4.79 0.40
CA ALA A 313 10.23 5.85 0.20
C ALA A 313 9.64 7.08 -0.51
N ARG A 314 8.74 6.85 -1.47
CA ARG A 314 8.03 7.93 -2.20
C ARG A 314 7.02 8.66 -1.32
N GLU A 315 6.31 7.93 -0.45
CA GLU A 315 5.30 8.50 0.46
C GLU A 315 5.89 9.07 1.75
N ALA A 316 7.16 8.80 2.07
CA ALA A 316 7.78 9.27 3.30
C ALA A 316 7.78 10.80 3.40
N LEU A 317 7.33 11.31 4.55
CA LEU A 317 7.33 12.75 4.84
C LEU A 317 8.73 13.23 5.21
N GLU A 318 9.48 12.39 5.92
CA GLU A 318 10.82 12.69 6.39
C GLU A 318 11.84 12.17 5.39
N LEU A 319 12.85 13.01 5.13
CA LEU A 319 13.89 12.72 4.15
C LEU A 319 14.75 11.52 4.58
N GLU A 320 14.99 11.37 5.87
CA GLU A 320 15.73 10.27 6.48
C GLU A 320 15.03 8.94 6.20
N THR A 321 13.72 8.90 6.43
CA THR A 321 12.90 7.72 6.18
C THR A 321 12.86 7.40 4.68
N SER A 322 12.72 8.41 3.82
CA SER A 322 12.75 8.25 2.37
C SER A 322 14.07 7.63 1.90
N LEU A 323 15.20 8.18 2.37
CA LEU A 323 16.52 7.69 2.01
C LEU A 323 16.76 6.25 2.50
N ALA A 324 16.42 5.97 3.77
CA ALA A 324 16.59 4.65 4.36
C ALA A 324 15.78 3.58 3.62
N THR A 325 14.53 3.86 3.36
CA THR A 325 13.62 2.92 2.66
C THR A 325 13.99 2.74 1.19
N ALA A 326 14.49 3.78 0.50
CA ALA A 326 14.99 3.65 -0.87
C ALA A 326 16.18 2.70 -0.97
N PHE A 327 17.13 2.79 -0.03
CA PHE A 327 18.24 1.83 0.06
C PHE A 327 17.72 0.41 0.34
N THR A 328 16.83 0.27 1.31
CA THR A 328 16.25 -1.02 1.69
C THR A 328 15.54 -1.68 0.50
N ALA A 329 14.82 -0.90 -0.31
CA ALA A 329 14.16 -1.39 -1.52
C ALA A 329 15.17 -2.01 -2.51
N LEU A 330 16.23 -1.28 -2.81
CA LEU A 330 17.28 -1.74 -3.75
C LEU A 330 18.04 -2.95 -3.20
N GLU A 331 18.40 -2.93 -1.91
CA GLU A 331 19.11 -4.04 -1.26
C GLU A 331 18.24 -5.31 -1.20
N ALA A 332 16.95 -5.20 -0.90
CA ALA A 332 16.02 -6.33 -0.87
C ALA A 332 15.91 -7.01 -2.24
N LEU A 333 15.69 -6.21 -3.30
CA LEU A 333 15.60 -6.72 -4.67
C LEU A 333 16.91 -7.42 -5.08
N THR A 334 18.02 -6.70 -4.91
CA THR A 334 19.35 -7.18 -5.31
C THR A 334 19.72 -8.47 -4.61
N SER A 335 19.51 -8.55 -3.29
CA SER A 335 19.83 -9.75 -2.50
C SER A 335 18.96 -10.94 -2.88
N GLY A 336 17.69 -10.71 -3.25
CA GLY A 336 16.80 -11.76 -3.75
C GLY A 336 17.25 -12.31 -5.09
N VAL A 337 17.54 -11.43 -6.04
CA VAL A 337 18.06 -11.80 -7.37
C VAL A 337 19.39 -12.52 -7.26
N ALA A 338 20.33 -12.01 -6.44
CA ALA A 338 21.65 -12.59 -6.26
C ALA A 338 21.58 -14.00 -5.67
N ARG A 339 20.75 -14.22 -4.63
CA ARG A 339 20.50 -15.54 -4.04
C ARG A 339 19.95 -16.53 -5.06
N TYR A 340 18.94 -16.12 -5.81
CA TYR A 340 18.36 -16.97 -6.84
C TYR A 340 19.37 -17.34 -7.92
N SER A 341 20.20 -16.39 -8.36
CA SER A 341 21.24 -16.59 -9.37
C SER A 341 22.50 -17.26 -8.82
N GLN A 342 22.57 -17.59 -7.54
CA GLN A 342 23.75 -18.10 -6.83
C GLN A 342 24.98 -17.17 -6.96
N LYS A 343 24.73 -15.86 -7.07
CA LYS A 343 25.75 -14.81 -7.19
C LYS A 343 25.88 -13.95 -5.93
N ASP A 344 25.31 -14.40 -4.83
CA ASP A 344 25.39 -13.74 -3.53
C ASP A 344 26.68 -14.03 -2.78
N ARG A 345 27.52 -14.95 -3.32
CA ARG A 345 28.74 -15.41 -2.70
C ARG A 345 29.97 -15.17 -3.61
N SER A 346 31.05 -14.73 -2.98
CA SER A 346 32.34 -14.54 -3.64
C SER A 346 33.11 -15.85 -3.83
N LEU A 347 32.85 -16.84 -2.97
CA LEU A 347 33.51 -18.15 -2.97
C LEU A 347 32.46 -19.26 -2.83
N ASP A 348 32.72 -20.40 -3.47
CA ASP A 348 31.92 -21.61 -3.23
C ASP A 348 32.12 -22.13 -1.80
N ASP A 349 31.17 -22.95 -1.32
CA ASP A 349 31.14 -23.42 0.07
C ASP A 349 32.39 -24.25 0.46
N LYS A 350 32.94 -25.02 -0.46
CA LYS A 350 34.14 -25.84 -0.20
C LYS A 350 35.38 -24.96 -0.02
N THR A 351 35.58 -24.02 -0.92
CA THR A 351 36.69 -23.06 -0.86
C THR A 351 36.55 -22.17 0.37
N PHE A 352 35.36 -21.67 0.67
CA PHE A 352 35.13 -20.86 1.85
C PHE A 352 35.35 -21.64 3.15
N THR A 353 34.89 -22.89 3.24
CA THR A 353 35.13 -23.73 4.41
C THR A 353 36.63 -23.93 4.69
N ALA A 354 37.41 -24.17 3.65
CA ALA A 354 38.87 -24.30 3.76
C ALA A 354 39.53 -23.00 4.24
N LEU A 355 39.13 -21.85 3.63
CA LEU A 355 39.62 -20.52 4.02
C LEU A 355 39.23 -20.18 5.45
N SER A 356 37.95 -20.40 5.83
CA SER A 356 37.42 -20.13 7.18
C SER A 356 38.17 -20.92 8.24
N ARG A 357 38.49 -22.19 7.97
CA ARG A 357 39.30 -23.01 8.87
C ARG A 357 40.70 -22.46 9.04
N HIS A 358 41.36 -22.08 7.94
CA HIS A 358 42.67 -21.45 7.98
C HIS A 358 42.65 -20.13 8.77
N LEU A 359 41.71 -19.22 8.45
CA LEU A 359 41.60 -17.95 9.15
C LEU A 359 41.33 -18.11 10.64
N LYS A 360 40.45 -19.04 11.07
CA LYS A 360 40.22 -19.33 12.49
C LYS A 360 41.51 -19.73 13.22
N LYS A 361 42.35 -20.53 12.58
CA LYS A 361 43.64 -20.93 13.16
C LYS A 361 44.59 -19.76 13.31
N GLU A 362 44.73 -18.92 12.27
CA GLU A 362 45.58 -17.74 12.28
C GLU A 362 45.09 -16.68 13.31
N ILE A 363 43.79 -16.48 13.40
CA ILE A 363 43.16 -15.59 14.40
C ILE A 363 43.52 -16.09 15.80
N ALA A 364 43.34 -17.39 16.09
CA ALA A 364 43.63 -17.95 17.40
C ALA A 364 45.12 -17.80 17.77
N GLN A 365 46.03 -18.04 16.83
CA GLN A 365 47.47 -17.83 17.04
C GLN A 365 47.83 -16.37 17.30
N PHE A 366 47.25 -15.44 16.53
CA PHE A 366 47.45 -14.00 16.73
C PHE A 366 46.97 -13.52 18.10
N PHE A 367 45.77 -13.96 18.51
CA PHE A 367 45.22 -13.59 19.79
C PHE A 367 46.03 -14.13 20.96
N ALA A 368 46.48 -15.37 20.89
CA ALA A 368 47.38 -15.96 21.89
C ALA A 368 48.71 -15.23 21.99
N GLN A 369 49.32 -14.85 20.86
CA GLN A 369 50.58 -14.10 20.84
C GLN A 369 50.47 -12.68 21.41
N LYS A 370 49.29 -12.05 21.28
CA LYS A 370 49.05 -10.68 21.73
C LYS A 370 48.30 -10.60 23.07
N GLU A 371 48.10 -11.72 23.74
CA GLU A 371 47.38 -11.82 25.02
C GLU A 371 46.02 -11.10 25.00
N LEU A 372 45.29 -11.18 23.87
CA LEU A 372 44.00 -10.52 23.70
C LEU A 372 42.86 -11.42 24.23
N SER A 373 41.70 -10.79 24.58
CA SER A 373 40.57 -11.50 25.18
C SER A 373 39.90 -12.51 24.24
N GLU A 374 39.42 -13.63 24.76
CA GLU A 374 38.68 -14.65 24.04
C GLU A 374 37.38 -14.08 23.43
N GLU A 375 36.71 -13.14 24.15
CA GLU A 375 35.50 -12.47 23.64
C GLU A 375 35.74 -11.70 22.33
N ALA A 376 36.89 -10.99 22.25
CA ALA A 376 37.28 -10.28 21.04
C ALA A 376 37.58 -11.27 19.90
N GLN A 377 38.24 -12.39 20.20
CA GLN A 377 38.49 -13.47 19.23
C GLN A 377 37.18 -14.03 18.69
N GLU A 378 36.24 -14.41 19.57
CA GLU A 378 34.91 -14.93 19.17
C GLU A 378 34.15 -13.91 18.32
N SER A 379 34.19 -12.63 18.67
CA SER A 379 33.53 -11.57 17.91
C SER A 379 34.04 -11.50 16.47
N ILE A 380 35.35 -11.64 16.26
CA ILE A 380 35.97 -11.66 14.90
C ILE A 380 35.58 -12.94 14.17
N VAL A 381 35.66 -14.09 14.83
CA VAL A 381 35.32 -15.40 14.22
C VAL A 381 33.87 -15.42 13.76
N ARG A 382 32.93 -14.83 14.51
CA ARG A 382 31.51 -14.71 14.10
C ARG A 382 31.29 -13.90 12.83
N LYS A 383 32.23 -13.01 12.48
CA LYS A 383 32.15 -12.20 11.25
C LYS A 383 32.75 -12.88 10.01
N LEU A 384 33.47 -13.99 10.17
CA LEU A 384 34.06 -14.69 9.01
C LEU A 384 33.04 -15.06 7.92
N PRO A 385 31.80 -15.51 8.22
CA PRO A 385 30.79 -15.78 7.19
C PRO A 385 30.46 -14.57 6.30
N GLU A 386 30.68 -13.34 6.79
CA GLU A 386 30.45 -12.13 6.00
C GLU A 386 31.47 -12.01 4.83
N LEU A 387 32.67 -12.58 4.96
CA LEU A 387 33.69 -12.59 3.91
C LEU A 387 33.25 -13.42 2.69
N GLN A 388 32.32 -14.36 2.85
CA GLN A 388 31.79 -15.13 1.74
C GLN A 388 30.81 -14.32 0.89
N ARG A 389 30.18 -13.30 1.48
CA ARG A 389 29.17 -12.50 0.78
C ARG A 389 29.81 -11.61 -0.26
N GLN A 390 29.24 -11.58 -1.45
CA GLN A 390 29.60 -10.61 -2.45
C GLN A 390 29.19 -9.19 -2.00
N PRO A 391 30.05 -8.17 -2.17
CA PRO A 391 29.68 -6.79 -1.84
C PRO A 391 28.38 -6.35 -2.53
N ILE A 392 27.50 -5.67 -1.81
CA ILE A 392 26.17 -5.28 -2.31
C ILE A 392 26.24 -4.48 -3.62
N ILE A 393 27.20 -3.58 -3.76
CA ILE A 393 27.37 -2.79 -5.00
C ILE A 393 27.70 -3.71 -6.19
N ALA A 394 28.50 -4.74 -6.00
CA ALA A 394 28.79 -5.71 -7.06
C ALA A 394 27.55 -6.52 -7.45
N GLN A 395 26.74 -6.90 -6.46
CA GLN A 395 25.44 -7.55 -6.71
C GLN A 395 24.48 -6.63 -7.47
N ILE A 396 24.40 -5.33 -7.10
CA ILE A 396 23.58 -4.34 -7.81
C ILE A 396 24.01 -4.25 -9.27
N ILE A 397 25.31 -4.08 -9.53
CA ILE A 397 25.84 -3.99 -10.91
C ILE A 397 25.50 -5.23 -11.72
N ALA A 398 25.69 -6.41 -11.12
CA ALA A 398 25.35 -7.68 -11.77
C ALA A 398 23.86 -7.78 -12.11
N MET A 399 22.97 -7.36 -11.21
CA MET A 399 21.53 -7.31 -11.45
C MET A 399 21.17 -6.31 -12.55
N LEU A 400 21.69 -5.08 -12.50
CA LEU A 400 21.42 -4.06 -13.51
C LEU A 400 21.86 -4.53 -14.91
N SER A 401 23.03 -5.15 -15.01
CA SER A 401 23.54 -5.73 -16.25
C SER A 401 22.67 -6.89 -16.74
N GLN A 402 22.27 -7.79 -15.83
CA GLN A 402 21.45 -8.96 -16.17
C GLN A 402 20.10 -8.58 -16.77
N TYR A 403 19.48 -7.51 -16.27
CA TYR A 403 18.15 -7.04 -16.71
C TYR A 403 18.21 -5.82 -17.64
N GLY A 404 19.40 -5.42 -18.10
CA GLY A 404 19.60 -4.32 -19.04
C GLY A 404 19.09 -2.97 -18.53
N VAL A 405 19.22 -2.72 -17.22
CA VAL A 405 18.64 -1.52 -16.58
C VAL A 405 19.44 -0.27 -16.96
N HIS A 406 18.74 0.72 -17.55
CA HIS A 406 19.35 2.01 -17.87
C HIS A 406 19.53 2.87 -16.61
N TRP A 407 20.69 3.51 -16.47
CA TRP A 407 21.07 4.29 -15.29
C TRP A 407 21.83 5.58 -15.60
N ALA A 408 22.37 5.76 -16.84
CA ALA A 408 23.30 6.83 -17.17
C ALA A 408 22.72 8.24 -16.96
N ASP A 409 21.43 8.41 -17.17
CA ASP A 409 20.70 9.66 -16.93
C ASP A 409 20.56 10.00 -15.43
N LEU A 410 20.69 9.01 -14.53
CA LEU A 410 20.63 9.23 -13.08
C LEU A 410 21.95 9.76 -12.53
N TRP A 411 23.07 9.44 -13.17
CA TRP A 411 24.42 9.91 -12.82
C TRP A 411 25.16 10.40 -14.08
N PRO A 412 24.72 11.52 -14.67
CA PRO A 412 25.24 11.97 -15.97
C PRO A 412 26.73 12.33 -15.96
N ASN A 413 27.28 12.62 -14.79
CA ASN A 413 28.70 12.95 -14.61
C ASN A 413 29.58 11.74 -14.29
N GLU A 414 29.01 10.53 -14.21
CA GLU A 414 29.75 9.32 -13.87
C GLU A 414 29.87 8.41 -15.10
N THR A 415 31.05 7.89 -15.34
CA THR A 415 31.30 6.91 -16.41
C THR A 415 30.84 5.51 -16.05
N GLU A 416 30.70 5.22 -14.75
CA GLU A 416 30.28 3.93 -14.21
C GLU A 416 29.25 4.10 -13.10
N VAL A 417 28.21 3.30 -13.11
CA VAL A 417 27.17 3.26 -12.05
C VAL A 417 27.77 2.95 -10.67
N SER A 418 28.87 2.18 -10.64
CA SER A 418 29.60 1.84 -9.41
C SER A 418 30.05 3.08 -8.63
N THR A 419 30.48 4.11 -9.32
CA THR A 419 30.96 5.36 -8.71
C THR A 419 29.80 6.14 -8.07
N GLY A 420 28.69 6.30 -8.79
CA GLY A 420 27.48 6.93 -8.26
C GLY A 420 26.93 6.20 -7.05
N LEU A 421 26.83 4.88 -7.12
CA LEU A 421 26.39 4.04 -6.01
C LEU A 421 27.31 4.15 -4.80
N ARG A 422 28.65 4.05 -4.98
CA ARG A 422 29.60 4.20 -3.85
C ARG A 422 29.45 5.53 -3.14
N LYS A 423 29.26 6.63 -3.87
CA LYS A 423 29.01 7.95 -3.29
C LYS A 423 27.73 7.98 -2.46
N ALA A 424 26.63 7.45 -2.99
CA ALA A 424 25.35 7.38 -2.29
C ALA A 424 25.44 6.48 -1.03
N PHE A 425 26.04 5.28 -1.14
CA PHE A 425 26.24 4.38 0.00
C PHE A 425 27.18 4.97 1.06
N SER A 426 28.23 5.68 0.66
CA SER A 426 29.12 6.37 1.60
C SER A 426 28.38 7.44 2.41
N ARG A 427 27.55 8.25 1.76
CA ARG A 427 26.72 9.25 2.44
C ARG A 427 25.71 8.62 3.40
N ARG A 428 25.04 7.57 2.94
CA ARG A 428 24.11 6.79 3.80
C ARG A 428 24.82 6.25 5.04
N ASN A 429 26.01 5.63 4.87
CA ASN A 429 26.75 5.06 5.98
C ASN A 429 27.28 6.15 6.94
N ALA A 430 27.72 7.29 6.43
CA ALA A 430 28.11 8.44 7.26
C ALA A 430 26.94 8.95 8.11
N PHE A 431 25.72 8.92 7.56
CA PHE A 431 24.50 9.26 8.30
C PHE A 431 24.18 8.23 9.40
N PHE A 432 23.98 6.96 9.02
CA PHE A 432 23.51 5.93 9.97
C PHE A 432 24.53 5.52 11.03
N HIS A 433 25.82 5.56 10.72
CA HIS A 433 26.89 5.17 11.65
C HIS A 433 27.65 6.35 12.24
N GLY A 434 27.64 7.50 11.60
CA GLY A 434 28.38 8.70 12.02
C GLY A 434 27.51 9.88 12.46
N GLY A 435 26.18 9.77 12.35
CA GLY A 435 25.24 10.85 12.69
C GLY A 435 25.37 12.11 11.81
N LYS A 436 26.10 12.01 10.68
CA LYS A 436 26.30 13.13 9.75
C LYS A 436 25.28 13.06 8.62
N PHE A 437 24.22 13.83 8.74
CA PHE A 437 23.23 13.90 7.66
C PHE A 437 23.82 14.61 6.43
N PRO A 438 23.65 14.06 5.20
CA PRO A 438 24.05 14.75 3.99
C PRO A 438 23.28 16.07 3.82
N ALA A 439 23.78 16.99 3.01
CA ALA A 439 23.00 18.17 2.63
C ALA A 439 21.62 17.73 2.12
N PRO A 440 20.50 18.36 2.54
CA PRO A 440 19.15 17.90 2.26
C PRO A 440 18.88 17.65 0.76
N GLY A 441 19.36 18.50 -0.12
CA GLY A 441 19.23 18.33 -1.57
C GLY A 441 19.99 17.10 -2.10
N GLN A 442 21.16 16.78 -1.54
CA GLN A 442 21.92 15.58 -1.92
C GLN A 442 21.20 14.30 -1.42
N ALA A 443 20.69 14.32 -0.20
CA ALA A 443 19.94 13.18 0.34
C ALA A 443 18.66 12.93 -0.47
N LEU A 444 17.97 14.00 -0.86
CA LEU A 444 16.78 13.93 -1.70
C LEU A 444 17.11 13.37 -3.10
N ALA A 445 18.18 13.87 -3.72
CA ALA A 445 18.65 13.38 -5.02
C ALA A 445 19.06 11.91 -4.96
N ASP A 446 19.77 11.48 -3.91
CA ASP A 446 20.15 10.08 -3.73
C ASP A 446 18.91 9.18 -3.52
N ALA A 447 17.95 9.59 -2.67
CA ALA A 447 16.71 8.85 -2.46
C ALA A 447 15.94 8.70 -3.80
N HIS A 448 15.84 9.78 -4.57
CA HIS A 448 15.19 9.77 -5.88
C HIS A 448 15.89 8.83 -6.86
N ARG A 449 17.23 8.92 -7.00
CA ARG A 449 18.03 8.03 -7.88
C ARG A 449 17.83 6.56 -7.53
N LEU A 450 17.87 6.23 -6.25
CA LEU A 450 17.72 4.85 -5.80
C LEU A 450 16.31 4.33 -6.02
N CYS A 451 15.28 5.15 -5.78
CA CYS A 451 13.90 4.79 -6.12
C CYS A 451 13.76 4.52 -7.62
N VAL A 452 14.21 5.46 -8.47
CA VAL A 452 14.11 5.30 -9.93
C VAL A 452 14.88 4.07 -10.42
N LEU A 453 16.08 3.84 -9.89
CA LEU A 453 16.88 2.67 -10.25
C LEU A 453 16.19 1.36 -9.89
N THR A 454 15.61 1.31 -8.67
CA THR A 454 14.84 0.16 -8.19
C THR A 454 13.58 -0.06 -9.03
N GLU A 455 12.84 1.01 -9.33
CA GLU A 455 11.63 0.97 -10.15
C GLU A 455 11.93 0.45 -11.57
N ARG A 456 13.02 0.92 -12.19
CA ARG A 456 13.46 0.44 -13.50
C ARG A 456 13.85 -1.03 -13.46
N ALA A 457 14.59 -1.46 -12.43
CA ALA A 457 14.94 -2.87 -12.26
C ALA A 457 13.70 -3.75 -12.06
N LEU A 458 12.78 -3.34 -11.20
CA LEU A 458 11.50 -4.02 -10.99
C LEU A 458 10.69 -4.14 -12.28
N TYR A 459 10.59 -3.05 -13.04
CA TYR A 459 9.84 -3.05 -14.30
C TYR A 459 10.47 -3.99 -15.33
N SER A 460 11.81 -3.96 -15.49
CA SER A 460 12.52 -4.90 -16.37
C SER A 460 12.31 -6.37 -15.97
N ILE A 461 12.34 -6.66 -14.68
CA ILE A 461 12.11 -8.03 -14.16
C ILE A 461 10.67 -8.48 -14.45
N LEU A 462 9.69 -7.60 -14.23
CA LEU A 462 8.26 -7.91 -14.39
C LEU A 462 7.85 -7.98 -15.86
N GLU A 463 8.26 -7.05 -16.71
CA GLU A 463 7.96 -7.08 -18.15
C GLU A 463 8.85 -8.05 -18.91
N GLY A 464 10.02 -8.40 -18.37
CA GLY A 464 10.98 -9.30 -19.03
C GLY A 464 11.66 -8.68 -20.25
N ARG A 465 11.65 -7.36 -20.36
CA ARG A 465 12.26 -6.57 -21.43
C ARG A 465 12.93 -5.33 -20.86
N SER A 466 13.91 -4.82 -21.57
CA SER A 466 14.69 -3.64 -21.17
C SER A 466 14.30 -2.35 -21.87
N ASP A 467 13.32 -2.38 -22.76
CA ASP A 467 12.81 -1.16 -23.41
C ASP A 467 11.98 -0.35 -22.43
N TRP A 468 12.41 0.87 -22.22
CA TRP A 468 11.85 1.81 -21.23
C TRP A 468 10.79 2.75 -21.83
N LEU A 469 10.18 2.35 -22.94
CA LEU A 469 9.23 3.21 -23.69
C LEU A 469 8.01 3.64 -22.85
N ASP A 470 7.65 2.79 -21.87
CA ASP A 470 6.48 3.05 -21.02
C ASP A 470 6.83 3.87 -19.78
N ILE A 471 8.12 3.93 -19.37
CA ILE A 471 8.57 4.68 -18.20
C ILE A 471 8.82 6.13 -18.59
N ASP A 472 8.29 7.07 -17.80
CA ASP A 472 8.50 8.49 -18.00
C ASP A 472 9.87 8.97 -17.49
N ALA A 473 10.95 8.48 -18.12
CA ALA A 473 12.32 8.82 -17.77
C ALA A 473 12.61 10.33 -17.86
N TYR A 474 11.91 11.04 -18.73
CA TYR A 474 12.09 12.48 -18.88
C TYR A 474 11.65 13.24 -17.62
N ARG A 475 10.50 12.88 -17.04
CA ARG A 475 10.04 13.50 -15.78
C ARG A 475 10.95 13.17 -14.61
N ASP A 476 11.47 11.95 -14.57
CA ASP A 476 12.42 11.55 -13.53
C ASP A 476 13.71 12.36 -13.62
N THR A 477 14.25 12.56 -14.82
CA THR A 477 15.46 13.37 -15.05
C THR A 477 15.23 14.85 -14.75
N GLN A 478 14.07 15.43 -15.12
CA GLN A 478 13.74 16.79 -14.75
C GLN A 478 13.62 16.98 -13.23
N SER A 479 12.98 16.04 -12.55
CA SER A 479 12.86 16.06 -11.09
C SER A 479 14.23 16.03 -10.43
N LEU A 480 15.15 15.19 -10.92
CA LEU A 480 16.51 15.09 -10.42
C LEU A 480 17.30 16.39 -10.62
N SER A 481 17.25 16.98 -11.82
CA SER A 481 17.92 18.25 -12.12
C SER A 481 17.44 19.38 -11.22
N ARG A 482 16.15 19.42 -10.90
CA ARG A 482 15.56 20.38 -9.96
C ARG A 482 16.07 20.17 -8.53
N MET A 483 16.10 18.92 -8.04
CA MET A 483 16.60 18.58 -6.70
C MET A 483 18.08 18.94 -6.56
N GLU A 484 18.89 18.70 -7.59
CA GLU A 484 20.31 19.06 -7.59
C GLU A 484 20.52 20.58 -7.59
N ALA A 485 19.73 21.33 -8.35
CA ALA A 485 19.78 22.79 -8.33
C ALA A 485 19.43 23.36 -6.95
N GLU A 486 18.42 22.81 -6.29
CA GLU A 486 18.04 23.18 -4.91
C GLU A 486 19.16 22.88 -3.91
N ALA A 487 19.96 21.83 -4.14
CA ALA A 487 21.09 21.45 -3.26
C ALA A 487 22.27 22.43 -3.33
N PHE A 488 22.43 23.18 -4.41
CA PHE A 488 23.50 24.18 -4.55
C PHE A 488 23.16 25.52 -3.91
N HIS A 489 21.87 25.75 -3.59
CA HIS A 489 21.38 27.00 -3.01
C HIS A 489 21.13 26.90 -1.49
N SER A 490 21.30 25.73 -0.90
CA SER A 490 21.19 25.45 0.54
C SER A 490 22.57 25.24 1.19
#